data_3a828cbd1265b4572c98aab2df79a690
#
_entry.id   3a828cbd1265b4572c98aab2df79a690
#
_cell.length_a   1.000
_cell.length_b   1.000
_cell.length_c   1.000
_cell.angle_alpha   90.00
_cell.angle_beta   90.00
_cell.angle_gamma   90.00
#
_symmetry.space_group_name_H-M   'P 1'
#
loop_
_entity.id
_entity.type
_entity.pdbx_description
1 polymer ?
#
loop_
_entity_poly.entity_id
_entity_poly.type
_entity_poly.pdbx_seq_one_letter_code
_entity_poly.pdbx_strand_id
1 'polypeptide(L)'
;MYPIPYSFICKLPCKHTITGLAIEQKPNNNTLLDMTQPKEFWVKNMVCSRCLKVIKQELQELGITVLSLELGKLLVEAPDLSKAQINQEVTQVLHANGFEIVKSEEDMLVERIKIILIEQLDELPLTLKVKTSEHLSSTLHRDYKALSKLFSSKEKTTIEKYFIKLKIEKVKELIQLKQHSFSDIGYLLDYSSVNHLSRQFKDVVGMSMTDYKNTENWKRNYYDEIM
;
A
#
# COMPACT_ATOMS: atom_id res chain seq x y z
N MET A 1 -29.92 -0.56 5.62
CA MET A 1 -28.70 0.15 6.04
C MET A 1 -28.04 -0.72 7.10
N TYR A 2 -27.21 -1.68 6.71
CA TYR A 2 -26.51 -2.57 7.62
C TYR A 2 -25.02 -2.28 7.51
N PRO A 3 -24.29 -2.15 8.63
CA PRO A 3 -22.86 -1.94 8.61
C PRO A 3 -22.14 -3.22 8.18
N ILE A 4 -21.33 -3.13 7.15
CA ILE A 4 -20.50 -4.21 6.65
C ILE A 4 -19.45 -4.55 7.72
N PRO A 5 -19.33 -5.79 8.16
CA PRO A 5 -18.23 -6.19 9.03
C PRO A 5 -16.95 -6.29 8.17
N TYR A 6 -16.17 -5.24 8.17
CA TYR A 6 -14.79 -5.28 7.68
C TYR A 6 -13.92 -6.07 8.69
N SER A 7 -14.12 -7.36 8.75
CA SER A 7 -13.25 -8.25 9.51
C SER A 7 -12.59 -9.23 8.56
N PHE A 8 -11.55 -8.79 7.91
CA PHE A 8 -10.49 -9.70 7.46
C PHE A 8 -9.29 -8.83 7.12
N ILE A 9 -8.19 -9.19 7.74
CA ILE A 9 -6.86 -9.11 7.20
C ILE A 9 -5.94 -8.05 7.81
N CYS A 10 -5.37 -8.43 8.91
CA CYS A 10 -3.93 -8.32 9.17
C CYS A 10 -3.61 -9.33 10.28
N LYS A 11 -2.94 -10.43 9.96
CA LYS A 11 -2.36 -11.30 10.97
C LYS A 11 -0.97 -10.77 11.30
N LEU A 12 -0.91 -9.77 12.16
CA LEU A 12 0.30 -9.49 12.91
C LEU A 12 0.02 -9.69 14.38
N PRO A 13 0.83 -10.42 15.12
CA PRO A 13 0.64 -10.61 16.55
C PRO A 13 0.99 -9.31 17.29
N CYS A 14 -0.01 -8.62 17.81
CA CYS A 14 0.20 -7.64 18.86
C CYS A 14 0.73 -8.36 20.10
N LYS A 15 1.98 -8.21 20.41
CA LYS A 15 2.54 -8.32 21.76
C LYS A 15 4.00 -7.90 21.73
N HIS A 16 4.32 -6.77 22.32
CA HIS A 16 5.47 -6.68 23.25
C HIS A 16 5.35 -5.41 24.08
N THR A 17 5.16 -5.62 25.35
CA THR A 17 5.29 -4.63 26.43
C THR A 17 6.76 -4.25 26.53
N ILE A 18 7.09 -3.00 26.27
CA ILE A 18 8.43 -2.47 26.51
C ILE A 18 8.45 -1.79 27.87
N THR A 19 9.05 -2.43 28.84
CA THR A 19 9.40 -1.84 30.14
C THR A 19 10.65 -1.00 30.00
N GLY A 20 10.62 0.17 30.62
CA GLY A 20 11.51 1.30 30.52
C GLY A 20 12.98 1.07 30.84
N LEU A 21 13.76 2.02 30.34
CA LEU A 21 14.99 2.51 30.96
C LEU A 21 15.17 3.99 30.58
N ALA A 22 14.97 4.83 31.57
CA ALA A 22 15.26 6.27 31.48
C ALA A 22 16.78 6.48 31.56
N ILE A 23 17.34 7.20 30.61
CA ILE A 23 18.67 7.82 30.75
C ILE A 23 18.48 9.30 30.44
N GLU A 24 18.45 10.13 31.50
CA GLU A 24 18.54 11.57 31.41
C GLU A 24 19.93 12.00 30.89
N GLN A 25 19.96 12.58 29.70
CA GLN A 25 21.08 13.43 29.27
C GLN A 25 20.54 14.82 28.96
N LYS A 26 21.07 15.85 29.66
CA LYS A 26 20.74 17.27 29.44
C LYS A 26 21.10 17.71 28.02
N PRO A 27 20.21 18.41 27.29
CA PRO A 27 20.51 18.86 25.95
C PRO A 27 21.45 20.05 25.91
N ASN A 28 22.38 20.03 24.98
CA ASN A 28 23.34 21.08 24.67
C ASN A 28 22.64 22.22 23.87
N ASN A 29 22.82 23.45 24.26
CA ASN A 29 22.06 24.66 23.83
C ASN A 29 22.19 25.08 22.34
N ASN A 30 22.80 24.26 21.45
CA ASN A 30 22.93 24.60 20.03
C ASN A 30 21.93 23.85 19.12
N THR A 31 20.94 23.15 19.69
CA THR A 31 20.01 22.26 18.96
C THR A 31 18.63 22.92 18.73
N LEU A 32 18.39 24.13 19.22
CA LEU A 32 17.05 24.75 19.22
C LEU A 32 16.53 25.22 17.83
N LEU A 33 17.39 25.35 16.83
CA LEU A 33 17.00 25.79 15.47
C LEU A 33 16.63 24.64 14.52
N ASP A 34 16.84 23.39 14.93
CA ASP A 34 16.61 22.20 14.08
C ASP A 34 15.34 21.40 14.48
N MET A 35 14.62 21.86 15.50
CA MET A 35 13.56 21.09 16.19
C MET A 35 12.14 21.25 15.64
N THR A 36 11.91 22.09 14.64
CA THR A 36 10.54 22.47 14.24
C THR A 36 10.18 22.21 12.77
N GLN A 37 11.06 21.64 11.97
CA GLN A 37 10.72 21.40 10.56
C GLN A 37 10.05 20.03 10.38
N PRO A 38 8.87 19.99 9.72
CA PRO A 38 8.22 18.75 9.35
C PRO A 38 9.16 17.83 8.58
N LYS A 39 9.11 16.54 8.89
CA LYS A 39 9.94 15.54 8.25
C LYS A 39 9.12 14.57 7.42
N GLU A 40 9.51 14.41 6.16
CA GLU A 40 8.86 13.52 5.22
C GLU A 40 9.59 12.17 5.17
N PHE A 41 8.80 11.09 5.15
CA PHE A 41 9.25 9.72 4.93
C PHE A 41 8.47 9.10 3.79
N TRP A 42 9.17 8.45 2.88
CA TRP A 42 8.57 7.58 1.89
C TRP A 42 8.61 6.15 2.40
N VAL A 43 7.47 5.48 2.32
CA VAL A 43 7.23 4.19 2.97
C VAL A 43 6.82 3.17 1.93
N LYS A 44 7.53 2.04 1.90
CA LYS A 44 7.24 0.88 1.06
C LYS A 44 6.16 0.01 1.69
N ASN A 45 5.36 -0.66 0.86
CA ASN A 45 4.34 -1.62 1.26
C ASN A 45 3.11 -1.03 2.00
N MET A 46 2.97 0.27 2.01
CA MET A 46 1.81 0.94 2.62
C MET A 46 0.65 1.03 1.62
N VAL A 47 -0.17 0.01 1.56
CA VAL A 47 -1.16 -0.21 0.49
C VAL A 47 -2.62 -0.22 0.95
N CYS A 48 -2.90 0.04 2.23
CA CYS A 48 -4.28 0.05 2.74
C CYS A 48 -4.53 1.08 3.84
N SER A 49 -5.79 1.53 3.96
CA SER A 49 -6.21 2.53 4.94
C SER A 49 -6.08 2.09 6.41
N ARG A 50 -6.04 0.79 6.69
CA ARG A 50 -5.80 0.27 8.05
C ARG A 50 -4.37 0.52 8.50
N CYS A 51 -3.42 0.33 7.59
CA CYS A 51 -2.01 0.61 7.83
C CYS A 51 -1.82 2.06 8.30
N LEU A 52 -2.54 2.99 7.65
CA LEU A 52 -2.49 4.41 8.00
C LEU A 52 -2.95 4.66 9.44
N LYS A 53 -4.04 4.00 9.88
CA LYS A 53 -4.58 4.17 11.23
C LYS A 53 -3.63 3.67 12.31
N VAL A 54 -3.05 2.48 12.12
CA VAL A 54 -2.12 1.86 13.08
C VAL A 54 -0.88 2.73 13.23
N ILE A 55 -0.24 3.12 12.12
CA ILE A 55 0.96 3.96 12.15
C ILE A 55 0.68 5.30 12.82
N LYS A 56 -0.45 5.94 12.49
CA LYS A 56 -0.84 7.21 13.10
C LYS A 56 -0.97 7.10 14.62
N GLN A 57 -1.64 6.04 15.09
CA GLN A 57 -1.85 5.82 16.53
C GLN A 57 -0.52 5.58 17.24
N GLU A 58 0.31 4.65 16.75
CA GLU A 58 1.58 4.32 17.40
C GLU A 58 2.56 5.50 17.43
N LEU A 59 2.62 6.31 16.36
CA LEU A 59 3.43 7.52 16.36
C LEU A 59 2.93 8.58 17.35
N GLN A 60 1.61 8.73 17.48
CA GLN A 60 1.02 9.64 18.45
C GLN A 60 1.30 9.22 19.90
N GLU A 61 1.32 7.92 20.19
CA GLU A 61 1.69 7.38 21.51
C GLU A 61 3.14 7.70 21.89
N LEU A 62 4.02 7.91 20.89
CA LEU A 62 5.41 8.36 21.07
C LEU A 62 5.58 9.88 21.08
N GLY A 63 4.49 10.65 21.10
CA GLY A 63 4.54 12.12 21.05
C GLY A 63 4.90 12.72 19.69
N ILE A 64 4.85 11.90 18.62
CA ILE A 64 5.11 12.35 17.25
C ILE A 64 3.78 12.76 16.59
N THR A 65 3.67 14.02 16.21
CA THR A 65 2.49 14.54 15.51
C THR A 65 2.53 14.15 14.04
N VAL A 66 1.50 13.46 13.56
CA VAL A 66 1.34 13.12 12.15
C VAL A 66 0.58 14.26 11.45
N LEU A 67 1.26 15.01 10.61
CA LEU A 67 0.71 16.14 9.85
C LEU A 67 -0.03 15.67 8.60
N SER A 68 0.54 14.71 7.85
CA SER A 68 -0.08 14.07 6.71
C SER A 68 0.33 12.61 6.66
N LEU A 69 -0.61 11.75 6.30
CA LEU A 69 -0.37 10.33 6.12
C LEU A 69 -1.23 9.83 4.95
N GLU A 70 -0.56 9.50 3.87
CA GLU A 70 -1.12 8.97 2.63
C GLU A 70 -0.44 7.64 2.32
N LEU A 71 -0.98 6.90 1.35
CA LEU A 71 -0.32 5.68 0.90
C LEU A 71 1.11 5.98 0.46
N GLY A 72 2.08 5.31 1.08
CA GLY A 72 3.50 5.46 0.77
C GLY A 72 4.16 6.76 1.22
N LYS A 73 3.44 7.67 1.90
CA LYS A 73 3.99 8.96 2.30
C LYS A 73 3.54 9.36 3.72
N LEU A 74 4.50 9.70 4.57
CA LEU A 74 4.29 10.12 5.94
C LEU A 74 5.01 11.44 6.20
N LEU A 75 4.28 12.44 6.69
CA LEU A 75 4.82 13.72 7.15
C LEU A 75 4.58 13.85 8.64
N VAL A 76 5.64 14.04 9.41
CA VAL A 76 5.59 14.13 10.88
C VAL A 76 6.29 15.36 11.40
N GLU A 77 5.91 15.77 12.60
CA GLU A 77 6.54 16.81 13.40
C GLU A 77 6.67 16.32 14.85
N ALA A 78 7.79 16.59 15.47
CA ALA A 78 8.02 16.30 16.89
C ALA A 78 8.97 17.37 17.48
N PRO A 79 8.44 18.48 18.02
CA PRO A 79 9.23 19.61 18.49
C PRO A 79 10.23 19.24 19.59
N ASP A 80 9.91 18.23 20.40
CA ASP A 80 10.70 17.80 21.54
C ASP A 80 11.77 16.74 21.19
N LEU A 81 11.81 16.28 19.92
CA LEU A 81 12.74 15.25 19.46
C LEU A 81 13.74 15.80 18.44
N SER A 82 14.97 15.36 18.54
CA SER A 82 15.96 15.62 17.50
C SER A 82 15.64 14.85 16.20
N LYS A 83 16.16 15.32 15.07
CA LYS A 83 15.99 14.63 13.77
C LYS A 83 16.44 13.17 13.80
N ALA A 84 17.47 12.85 14.57
CA ALA A 84 17.96 11.49 14.73
C ALA A 84 16.96 10.61 15.50
N GLN A 85 16.39 11.13 16.58
CA GLN A 85 15.36 10.44 17.37
C GLN A 85 14.08 10.22 16.54
N ILE A 86 13.60 11.25 15.82
CA ILE A 86 12.45 11.10 14.92
C ILE A 86 12.71 9.98 13.90
N ASN A 87 13.91 9.94 13.28
CA ASN A 87 14.25 8.87 12.35
C ASN A 87 14.20 7.49 13.02
N GLN A 88 14.75 7.37 14.20
CA GLN A 88 14.83 6.10 14.93
C GLN A 88 13.43 5.62 15.28
N GLU A 89 12.61 6.45 15.94
CA GLU A 89 11.26 6.09 16.37
C GLU A 89 10.35 5.76 15.19
N VAL A 90 10.32 6.62 14.16
CA VAL A 90 9.54 6.37 12.95
C VAL A 90 10.00 5.08 12.27
N THR A 91 11.31 4.82 12.18
CA THR A 91 11.81 3.58 11.57
C THR A 91 11.38 2.36 12.38
N GLN A 92 11.43 2.41 13.70
CA GLN A 92 11.01 1.30 14.56
C GLN A 92 9.52 1.01 14.42
N VAL A 93 8.66 2.03 14.47
CA VAL A 93 7.22 1.88 14.27
C VAL A 93 6.91 1.26 12.90
N LEU A 94 7.52 1.80 11.83
CA LEU A 94 7.32 1.28 10.48
C LEU A 94 7.76 -0.19 10.37
N HIS A 95 8.96 -0.53 10.85
CA HIS A 95 9.47 -1.91 10.83
C HIS A 95 8.62 -2.88 11.65
N ALA A 96 8.15 -2.47 12.83
CA ALA A 96 7.29 -3.29 13.68
C ALA A 96 5.97 -3.65 12.98
N ASN A 97 5.51 -2.80 12.06
CA ASN A 97 4.31 -2.99 11.27
C ASN A 97 4.57 -3.54 9.86
N GLY A 98 5.78 -4.03 9.57
CA GLY A 98 6.12 -4.64 8.29
C GLY A 98 6.40 -3.65 7.16
N PHE A 99 6.64 -2.37 7.47
CA PHE A 99 6.94 -1.32 6.49
C PHE A 99 8.43 -0.99 6.46
N GLU A 100 8.89 -0.48 5.32
CA GLU A 100 10.27 -0.06 5.12
C GLU A 100 10.33 1.39 4.63
N ILE A 101 11.35 2.14 5.10
CA ILE A 101 11.61 3.49 4.58
C ILE A 101 12.33 3.37 3.25
N VAL A 102 11.78 4.04 2.24
CA VAL A 102 12.39 4.16 0.91
C VAL A 102 13.47 5.22 0.94
N LYS A 103 14.67 4.86 0.46
CA LYS A 103 15.85 5.74 0.54
C LYS A 103 16.28 6.31 -0.81
N SER A 104 15.87 5.70 -1.92
CA SER A 104 16.27 6.15 -3.26
C SER A 104 15.09 6.76 -4.03
N GLU A 105 15.35 7.74 -4.88
CA GLU A 105 14.35 8.33 -5.77
C GLU A 105 13.75 7.29 -6.73
N GLU A 106 14.56 6.33 -7.16
CA GLU A 106 14.09 5.24 -8.02
C GLU A 106 13.07 4.35 -7.31
N ASP A 107 13.37 3.96 -6.06
CA ASP A 107 12.45 3.14 -5.28
C ASP A 107 11.17 3.92 -4.92
N MET A 108 11.29 5.23 -4.60
CA MET A 108 10.11 6.10 -4.43
C MET A 108 9.25 6.14 -5.69
N LEU A 109 9.84 6.22 -6.86
CA LEU A 109 9.10 6.24 -8.12
C LEU A 109 8.39 4.91 -8.38
N VAL A 110 9.02 3.78 -8.04
CA VAL A 110 8.40 2.45 -8.11
C VAL A 110 7.21 2.34 -7.17
N GLU A 111 7.34 2.76 -5.92
CA GLU A 111 6.21 2.76 -4.97
C GLU A 111 5.06 3.67 -5.43
N ARG A 112 5.36 4.85 -5.99
CA ARG A 112 4.32 5.72 -6.57
C ARG A 112 3.58 5.05 -7.72
N ILE A 113 4.26 4.29 -8.59
CA ILE A 113 3.60 3.50 -9.64
C ILE A 113 2.64 2.49 -9.02
N LYS A 114 3.08 1.73 -8.00
CA LYS A 114 2.24 0.74 -7.30
C LYS A 114 1.00 1.38 -6.69
N ILE A 115 1.16 2.50 -5.98
CA ILE A 115 0.07 3.23 -5.34
C ILE A 115 -0.96 3.68 -6.37
N ILE A 116 -0.54 4.32 -7.47
CA ILE A 116 -1.45 4.76 -8.54
C ILE A 116 -2.27 3.59 -9.09
N LEU A 117 -1.65 2.43 -9.29
CA LEU A 117 -2.34 1.23 -9.79
C LEU A 117 -3.35 0.67 -8.76
N ILE A 118 -3.05 0.74 -7.48
CA ILE A 118 -3.94 0.31 -6.40
C ILE A 118 -5.13 1.28 -6.29
N GLU A 119 -4.88 2.58 -6.27
CA GLU A 119 -5.92 3.62 -6.22
C GLU A 119 -6.90 3.52 -7.38
N GLN A 120 -6.42 3.17 -8.59
CA GLN A 120 -7.32 2.90 -9.72
C GLN A 120 -8.32 1.77 -9.46
N LEU A 121 -7.97 0.78 -8.63
CA LEU A 121 -8.85 -0.34 -8.29
C LEU A 121 -9.81 -0.05 -7.14
N ASP A 122 -9.63 1.05 -6.42
CA ASP A 122 -10.55 1.46 -5.36
C ASP A 122 -11.78 2.19 -5.92
N GLU A 123 -11.66 2.78 -7.11
CA GLU A 123 -12.75 3.46 -7.82
C GLU A 123 -13.34 2.56 -8.92
N LEU A 124 -14.38 1.80 -8.57
CA LEU A 124 -15.11 0.96 -9.52
C LEU A 124 -16.43 1.61 -9.98
N PRO A 125 -16.84 1.43 -11.24
CA PRO A 125 -16.18 0.66 -12.30
C PRO A 125 -14.89 1.29 -12.78
N LEU A 126 -13.91 0.45 -13.15
CA LEU A 126 -12.60 0.86 -13.65
C LEU A 126 -12.76 1.55 -15.02
N THR A 127 -13.25 2.76 -15.01
CA THR A 127 -13.42 3.58 -16.21
C THR A 127 -12.12 4.30 -16.55
N LEU A 128 -11.19 3.56 -17.13
CA LEU A 128 -9.99 4.17 -17.68
C LEU A 128 -10.38 4.99 -18.92
N LYS A 129 -10.62 6.29 -18.70
CA LYS A 129 -10.81 7.25 -19.83
C LYS A 129 -9.56 7.30 -20.72
N VAL A 130 -8.43 6.91 -20.18
CA VAL A 130 -7.11 6.84 -20.84
C VAL A 130 -6.43 5.53 -20.45
N LYS A 131 -5.51 5.05 -21.30
CA LYS A 131 -4.74 3.85 -21.00
C LYS A 131 -3.92 4.02 -19.71
N THR A 132 -3.73 2.95 -18.96
CA THR A 132 -2.88 2.94 -17.74
C THR A 132 -1.50 3.55 -18.00
N SER A 133 -0.90 3.30 -19.18
CA SER A 133 0.39 3.88 -19.58
C SER A 133 0.35 5.41 -19.69
N GLU A 134 -0.71 5.96 -20.26
CA GLU A 134 -0.90 7.41 -20.40
C GLU A 134 -1.19 8.05 -19.03
N HIS A 135 -2.00 7.37 -18.20
CA HIS A 135 -2.28 7.83 -16.84
C HIS A 135 -1.02 7.89 -15.99
N LEU A 136 -0.20 6.84 -15.99
CA LEU A 136 1.07 6.82 -15.28
C LEU A 136 2.03 7.92 -15.77
N SER A 137 2.14 8.07 -17.10
CA SER A 137 3.03 9.09 -17.68
C SER A 137 2.60 10.51 -17.30
N SER A 138 1.31 10.81 -17.37
CA SER A 138 0.77 12.14 -17.04
C SER A 138 0.88 12.44 -15.54
N THR A 139 0.56 11.48 -14.68
CA THR A 139 0.58 11.66 -13.22
C THR A 139 2.01 11.77 -12.67
N LEU A 140 2.95 11.00 -13.24
CA LEU A 140 4.34 10.99 -12.78
C LEU A 140 5.25 11.95 -13.56
N HIS A 141 4.71 12.61 -14.60
CA HIS A 141 5.48 13.49 -15.50
C HIS A 141 6.75 12.84 -16.05
N ARG A 142 6.64 11.56 -16.45
CA ARG A 142 7.73 10.73 -16.95
C ARG A 142 7.28 9.90 -18.15
N ASP A 143 8.20 9.64 -19.06
CA ASP A 143 7.96 8.74 -20.18
C ASP A 143 7.66 7.31 -19.70
N TYR A 144 6.60 6.67 -20.27
CA TYR A 144 6.18 5.33 -19.86
C TYR A 144 7.27 4.27 -20.08
N LYS A 145 8.06 4.38 -21.13
CA LYS A 145 9.14 3.41 -21.40
C LYS A 145 10.20 3.47 -20.31
N ALA A 146 10.52 4.68 -19.82
CA ALA A 146 11.43 4.86 -18.70
C ALA A 146 10.85 4.27 -17.40
N LEU A 147 9.56 4.53 -17.11
CA LEU A 147 8.86 3.96 -15.94
C LEU A 147 8.82 2.43 -15.98
N SER A 148 8.46 1.86 -17.14
CA SER A 148 8.39 0.40 -17.33
C SER A 148 9.75 -0.28 -17.19
N LYS A 149 10.83 0.33 -17.73
CA LYS A 149 12.19 -0.18 -17.56
C LYS A 149 12.63 -0.15 -16.10
N LEU A 150 12.39 0.95 -15.39
CA LEU A 150 12.72 1.09 -13.98
C LEU A 150 11.97 0.07 -13.15
N PHE A 151 10.64 0.01 -13.30
CA PHE A 151 9.78 -0.92 -12.58
C PHE A 151 10.23 -2.37 -12.77
N SER A 152 10.45 -2.78 -14.02
CA SER A 152 10.89 -4.14 -14.34
C SER A 152 12.27 -4.48 -13.78
N SER A 153 13.18 -3.51 -13.69
CA SER A 153 14.51 -3.72 -13.11
C SER A 153 14.46 -3.93 -11.60
N LYS A 154 13.56 -3.22 -10.91
CA LYS A 154 13.41 -3.28 -9.45
C LYS A 154 12.51 -4.45 -9.01
N GLU A 155 11.35 -4.62 -9.63
CA GLU A 155 10.30 -5.58 -9.22
C GLU A 155 10.38 -6.94 -9.93
N LYS A 156 11.29 -7.10 -10.91
CA LYS A 156 11.47 -8.35 -11.70
C LYS A 156 10.19 -8.78 -12.45
N THR A 157 9.23 -7.88 -12.61
CA THR A 157 7.97 -8.08 -13.35
C THR A 157 7.62 -6.80 -14.10
N THR A 158 6.73 -6.87 -15.09
CA THR A 158 6.28 -5.67 -15.80
C THR A 158 5.11 -5.00 -15.08
N ILE A 159 4.91 -3.70 -15.32
CA ILE A 159 3.77 -2.93 -14.78
C ILE A 159 2.44 -3.63 -15.14
N GLU A 160 2.31 -4.09 -16.38
CA GLU A 160 1.09 -4.76 -16.85
C GLU A 160 0.83 -6.07 -16.09
N LYS A 161 1.85 -6.92 -15.91
CA LYS A 161 1.74 -8.16 -15.15
C LYS A 161 1.42 -7.91 -13.70
N TYR A 162 2.03 -6.88 -13.11
CA TYR A 162 1.73 -6.45 -11.75
C TYR A 162 0.27 -5.99 -11.63
N PHE A 163 -0.20 -5.14 -12.54
CA PHE A 163 -1.59 -4.67 -12.55
C PHE A 163 -2.60 -5.78 -12.75
N ILE A 164 -2.28 -6.78 -13.60
CA ILE A 164 -3.10 -7.98 -13.74
C ILE A 164 -3.24 -8.71 -12.40
N LYS A 165 -2.15 -8.93 -11.68
CA LYS A 165 -2.20 -9.59 -10.37
C LYS A 165 -3.07 -8.79 -9.38
N LEU A 166 -2.93 -7.47 -9.32
CA LEU A 166 -3.80 -6.60 -8.51
C LEU A 166 -5.28 -6.74 -8.89
N LYS A 167 -5.60 -6.71 -10.18
CA LYS A 167 -6.97 -6.93 -10.67
C LYS A 167 -7.52 -8.29 -10.25
N ILE A 168 -6.72 -9.35 -10.29
CA ILE A 168 -7.13 -10.68 -9.87
C ILE A 168 -7.40 -10.75 -8.35
N GLU A 169 -6.61 -10.06 -7.52
CA GLU A 169 -6.92 -9.97 -6.09
C GLU A 169 -8.23 -9.21 -5.84
N LYS A 170 -8.51 -8.15 -6.63
CA LYS A 170 -9.80 -7.45 -6.60
C LYS A 170 -10.96 -8.36 -7.06
N VAL A 171 -10.76 -9.20 -8.08
CA VAL A 171 -11.74 -10.23 -8.47
C VAL A 171 -12.05 -11.17 -7.31
N LYS A 172 -11.02 -11.67 -6.61
CA LYS A 172 -11.20 -12.53 -5.43
C LYS A 172 -12.03 -11.83 -4.35
N GLU A 173 -11.76 -10.54 -4.10
CA GLU A 173 -12.53 -9.72 -3.15
C GLU A 173 -14.01 -9.66 -3.55
N LEU A 174 -14.29 -9.30 -4.80
CA LEU A 174 -15.66 -9.15 -5.30
C LEU A 174 -16.43 -10.48 -5.29
N ILE A 175 -15.74 -11.62 -5.56
CA ILE A 175 -16.34 -12.95 -5.43
C ILE A 175 -16.72 -13.24 -3.97
N GLN A 176 -15.85 -12.91 -3.01
CA GLN A 176 -16.08 -13.13 -1.59
C GLN A 176 -17.23 -12.30 -1.04
N LEU A 177 -17.40 -11.07 -1.53
CA LEU A 177 -18.51 -10.19 -1.17
C LEU A 177 -19.88 -10.73 -1.65
N LYS A 178 -19.92 -11.64 -2.64
CA LYS A 178 -21.13 -12.30 -3.17
C LYS A 178 -22.21 -11.33 -3.69
N GLN A 179 -21.81 -10.09 -4.01
CA GLN A 179 -22.75 -9.03 -4.47
C GLN A 179 -22.81 -8.90 -5.98
N HIS A 180 -21.90 -9.53 -6.72
CA HIS A 180 -21.74 -9.37 -8.15
C HIS A 180 -21.71 -10.73 -8.86
N SER A 181 -22.27 -10.79 -10.05
CA SER A 181 -22.05 -11.89 -10.98
C SER A 181 -20.65 -11.82 -11.60
N PHE A 182 -20.16 -12.91 -12.19
CA PHE A 182 -18.86 -12.86 -12.89
C PHE A 182 -18.86 -11.91 -14.09
N SER A 183 -20.03 -11.69 -14.72
CA SER A 183 -20.18 -10.68 -15.79
C SER A 183 -20.05 -9.27 -15.25
N ASP A 184 -20.67 -8.98 -14.10
CA ASP A 184 -20.57 -7.68 -13.44
C ASP A 184 -19.12 -7.40 -13.01
N ILE A 185 -18.44 -8.40 -12.43
CA ILE A 185 -17.02 -8.29 -12.06
C ILE A 185 -16.17 -7.99 -13.30
N GLY A 186 -16.43 -8.66 -14.41
CA GLY A 186 -15.75 -8.40 -15.66
C GLY A 186 -15.94 -6.95 -16.14
N TYR A 187 -17.16 -6.47 -16.08
CA TYR A 187 -17.49 -5.08 -16.43
C TYR A 187 -16.81 -4.08 -15.46
N LEU A 188 -16.93 -4.30 -14.15
CA LEU A 188 -16.34 -3.43 -13.13
C LEU A 188 -14.83 -3.28 -13.27
N LEU A 189 -14.13 -4.31 -13.74
CA LEU A 189 -12.69 -4.33 -13.87
C LEU A 189 -12.19 -4.15 -15.31
N ASP A 190 -13.05 -3.65 -16.20
CA ASP A 190 -12.73 -3.35 -17.61
C ASP A 190 -12.12 -4.54 -18.37
N TYR A 191 -12.77 -5.71 -18.24
CA TYR A 191 -12.46 -6.86 -19.08
C TYR A 191 -13.38 -6.85 -20.33
N SER A 192 -12.80 -7.12 -21.49
CA SER A 192 -13.54 -7.19 -22.77
C SER A 192 -14.62 -8.27 -22.79
N SER A 193 -14.50 -9.29 -21.94
CA SER A 193 -15.52 -10.35 -21.77
C SER A 193 -15.28 -11.13 -20.49
N VAL A 194 -16.34 -11.78 -19.97
CA VAL A 194 -16.22 -12.72 -18.84
C VAL A 194 -15.30 -13.90 -19.15
N ASN A 195 -15.21 -14.32 -20.41
CA ASN A 195 -14.30 -15.40 -20.83
C ASN A 195 -12.84 -14.95 -20.74
N HIS A 196 -12.55 -13.70 -21.07
CA HIS A 196 -11.19 -13.14 -20.89
C HIS A 196 -10.81 -13.09 -19.40
N LEU A 197 -11.71 -12.58 -18.56
CA LEU A 197 -11.52 -12.59 -17.11
C LEU A 197 -11.30 -14.01 -16.57
N SER A 198 -12.16 -14.97 -16.95
CA SER A 198 -12.09 -16.37 -16.47
C SER A 198 -10.76 -17.04 -16.82
N ARG A 199 -10.27 -16.80 -18.05
CA ARG A 199 -8.97 -17.34 -18.49
C ARG A 199 -7.84 -16.72 -17.66
N GLN A 200 -7.80 -15.40 -17.55
CA GLN A 200 -6.76 -14.71 -16.81
C GLN A 200 -6.77 -15.05 -15.31
N PHE A 201 -7.96 -15.19 -14.71
CA PHE A 201 -8.10 -15.64 -13.33
C PHE A 201 -7.51 -17.04 -13.15
N LYS A 202 -7.86 -17.99 -14.03
CA LYS A 202 -7.34 -19.36 -13.97
C LYS A 202 -5.82 -19.41 -14.16
N ASP A 203 -5.27 -18.59 -15.06
CA ASP A 203 -3.83 -18.51 -15.32
C ASP A 203 -3.04 -18.00 -14.09
N VAL A 204 -3.61 -17.06 -13.33
CA VAL A 204 -2.95 -16.46 -12.15
C VAL A 204 -3.20 -17.29 -10.89
N VAL A 205 -4.42 -17.81 -10.69
CA VAL A 205 -4.84 -18.47 -9.44
C VAL A 205 -4.67 -19.99 -9.49
N GLY A 206 -4.62 -20.58 -10.70
CA GLY A 206 -4.52 -22.02 -10.92
C GLY A 206 -5.86 -22.77 -10.86
N MET A 207 -6.98 -22.09 -10.55
CA MET A 207 -8.33 -22.68 -10.50
C MET A 207 -9.37 -21.76 -11.15
N SER A 208 -10.56 -22.30 -11.45
CA SER A 208 -11.64 -21.49 -12.03
C SER A 208 -12.26 -20.55 -10.99
N MET A 209 -12.91 -19.46 -11.45
CA MET A 209 -13.66 -18.56 -10.56
C MET A 209 -14.82 -19.27 -9.84
N THR A 210 -15.41 -20.28 -10.48
CA THR A 210 -16.48 -21.10 -9.88
C THR A 210 -15.94 -21.97 -8.75
N ASP A 211 -14.80 -22.61 -8.95
CA ASP A 211 -14.14 -23.41 -7.91
C ASP A 211 -13.71 -22.52 -6.75
N TYR A 212 -13.13 -21.35 -7.06
CA TYR A 212 -12.75 -20.37 -6.04
C TYR A 212 -13.95 -19.87 -5.22
N LYS A 213 -15.09 -19.60 -5.88
CA LYS A 213 -16.34 -19.19 -5.21
C LYS A 213 -16.87 -20.25 -4.24
N ASN A 214 -16.68 -21.53 -4.59
CA ASN A 214 -17.18 -22.67 -3.81
C ASN A 214 -16.18 -23.17 -2.76
N THR A 215 -14.97 -22.62 -2.71
CA THR A 215 -13.99 -23.02 -1.70
C THR A 215 -14.37 -22.45 -0.33
N GLU A 216 -14.14 -23.20 0.74
CA GLU A 216 -14.31 -22.73 2.12
C GLU A 216 -13.08 -21.97 2.63
N ASN A 217 -11.93 -22.23 2.03
CA ASN A 217 -10.66 -21.64 2.44
C ASN A 217 -10.15 -20.67 1.38
N TRP A 218 -10.66 -19.45 1.42
CA TRP A 218 -10.32 -18.40 0.48
C TRP A 218 -8.94 -17.83 0.77
N LYS A 219 -7.97 -18.10 -0.11
CA LYS A 219 -6.64 -17.49 -0.05
C LYS A 219 -6.62 -16.21 -0.89
N ARG A 220 -6.34 -15.09 -0.23
CA ARG A 220 -6.02 -13.80 -0.86
C ARG A 220 -4.59 -13.44 -0.52
N ASN A 221 -3.88 -12.90 -1.49
CA ASN A 221 -2.61 -12.26 -1.22
C ASN A 221 -2.87 -10.79 -0.87
N TYR A 222 -2.12 -10.27 0.06
CA TYR A 222 -2.14 -8.83 0.32
C TYR A 222 -1.47 -8.09 -0.83
N TYR A 223 -1.84 -6.85 -1.05
CA TYR A 223 -1.26 -6.06 -2.14
C TYR A 223 0.25 -5.85 -1.99
N ASP A 224 0.77 -5.88 -0.77
CA ASP A 224 2.20 -5.84 -0.45
C ASP A 224 2.94 -7.17 -0.75
N GLU A 225 2.20 -8.29 -0.84
CA GLU A 225 2.74 -9.61 -1.19
C GLU A 225 2.63 -9.94 -2.70
N ILE A 226 2.05 -9.04 -3.50
CA ILE A 226 1.86 -9.21 -4.94
C ILE A 226 3.15 -8.83 -5.69
N MET A 227 4.17 -9.66 -5.59
CA MET A 227 5.38 -9.50 -6.40
C MET A 227 5.65 -10.68 -7.30
#